data_cc63f1fb4e9f54b761322b429c531e2d
#
_entry.id   cc63f1fb4e9f54b761322b429c531e2d
#
_cell.length_a   1.000
_cell.length_b   1.000
_cell.length_c   1.000
_cell.angle_alpha   90.00
_cell.angle_beta   90.00
_cell.angle_gamma   90.00
#
_symmetry.space_group_name_H-M   'P 1'
#
loop_
_entity.id
_entity.type
_entity.pdbx_description
1 polymer ?
#
loop_
_entity_poly.entity_id
_entity_poly.type
_entity_poly.pdbx_seq_one_letter_code
_entity_poly.pdbx_strand_id
1 'polypeptide(L)'
;MSVSQYPDIFDELQEQVSNAGLLDCVPRRGIVEMLAIVASLILLFATMEMWNPVLMGLFLTLVFTRSVFVSHDILHLQYFKSKKISMWLSYPFSTIVLCSSPSWWIWKHNINHHNWCNVPEKDEDILALDGAFTPDNKGDSAFLRKYKYLVFWGAIFFMYPAFIVQSYSYVLKRKKFGELFLMMTHWPIIWGPIFYLLPFASAITVFLVLYFVLSAWLSLGFMTNHLGCEVFDLKESEKLSWMELQMRTSRSLTSGLFVHWFYGGLDTQIEHHLFPNAPRFNLLKVQQLTREFAKKHDIKYFEATPIEAYIQINQGLKAY
;
A
#
# COMPACT_ATOMS: atom_id res chain seq x y z
N MET A 1 -0.99 -27.38 16.05
CA MET A 1 -1.20 -26.28 17.00
C MET A 1 -0.01 -25.35 16.89
N SER A 2 -0.15 -24.19 16.27
CA SER A 2 0.90 -23.16 16.28
C SER A 2 0.95 -22.57 17.68
N VAL A 3 1.97 -22.94 18.43
CA VAL A 3 2.32 -22.24 19.67
C VAL A 3 3.26 -21.12 19.29
N SER A 4 3.19 -19.97 19.97
CA SER A 4 4.16 -18.87 19.77
C SER A 4 5.58 -19.44 19.80
N GLN A 5 6.36 -19.14 18.77
CA GLN A 5 7.74 -19.64 18.63
C GLN A 5 8.74 -18.67 19.28
N TYR A 6 8.33 -17.42 19.49
CA TYR A 6 9.21 -16.36 19.98
C TYR A 6 8.64 -15.74 21.26
N PRO A 7 9.50 -15.37 22.21
CA PRO A 7 9.08 -14.59 23.37
C PRO A 7 8.54 -13.23 22.94
N ASP A 8 7.63 -12.67 23.73
CA ASP A 8 7.18 -11.29 23.50
C ASP A 8 8.25 -10.33 24.05
N ILE A 9 9.12 -9.92 23.14
CA ILE A 9 10.26 -9.02 23.41
C ILE A 9 10.20 -7.76 22.55
N PHE A 10 9.02 -7.44 22.02
CA PHE A 10 8.83 -6.28 21.15
C PHE A 10 9.23 -4.96 21.82
N ASP A 11 8.98 -4.83 23.13
CA ASP A 11 9.33 -3.63 23.91
C ASP A 11 10.82 -3.32 23.84
N GLU A 12 11.71 -4.34 23.82
CA GLU A 12 13.16 -4.14 23.69
C GLU A 12 13.50 -3.52 22.32
N LEU A 13 12.93 -4.03 21.24
CA LEU A 13 13.15 -3.48 19.89
C LEU A 13 12.55 -2.06 19.78
N GLN A 14 11.36 -1.86 20.34
CA GLN A 14 10.69 -0.56 20.34
C GLN A 14 11.53 0.50 21.08
N GLU A 15 12.12 0.15 22.22
CA GLU A 15 12.99 1.03 22.96
C GLU A 15 14.24 1.42 22.15
N GLN A 16 14.89 0.45 21.49
CA GLN A 16 16.05 0.70 20.62
C GLN A 16 15.72 1.67 19.48
N VAL A 17 14.61 1.43 18.77
CA VAL A 17 14.17 2.26 17.65
C VAL A 17 13.77 3.67 18.12
N SER A 18 13.10 3.76 19.27
CA SER A 18 12.68 5.03 19.87
C SER A 18 13.89 5.85 20.35
N ASN A 19 14.83 5.22 21.05
CA ASN A 19 16.04 5.88 21.55
C ASN A 19 16.95 6.38 20.41
N ALA A 20 16.89 5.74 19.25
CA ALA A 20 17.55 6.20 18.04
C ALA A 20 16.84 7.39 17.35
N GLY A 21 15.69 7.87 17.87
CA GLY A 21 14.91 8.98 17.29
C GLY A 21 14.25 8.62 15.94
N LEU A 22 14.13 7.33 15.62
CA LEU A 22 13.64 6.90 14.31
C LEU A 22 12.10 6.97 14.19
N LEU A 23 11.39 7.16 15.31
CA LEU A 23 9.93 7.35 15.37
C LEU A 23 9.51 8.82 15.35
N ASP A 24 10.47 9.74 15.28
CA ASP A 24 10.17 11.17 15.26
C ASP A 24 9.55 11.61 13.95
N CYS A 25 8.44 12.34 14.03
CA CYS A 25 7.76 12.88 12.86
C CYS A 25 8.66 13.79 12.04
N VAL A 26 8.47 13.79 10.72
CA VAL A 26 9.27 14.55 9.75
C VAL A 26 8.43 15.59 8.97
N PRO A 27 7.83 16.59 9.66
CA PRO A 27 6.84 17.49 9.04
C PRO A 27 7.41 18.27 7.85
N ARG A 28 8.67 18.72 7.93
CA ARG A 28 9.32 19.48 6.84
C ARG A 28 9.39 18.67 5.55
N ARG A 29 9.78 17.39 5.62
CA ARG A 29 9.85 16.51 4.45
C ARG A 29 8.45 16.24 3.89
N GLY A 30 7.46 15.96 4.75
CA GLY A 30 6.09 15.78 4.33
C GLY A 30 5.53 17.01 3.61
N ILE A 31 5.77 18.22 4.13
CA ILE A 31 5.35 19.47 3.48
C ILE A 31 6.01 19.61 2.09
N VAL A 32 7.30 19.35 1.96
CA VAL A 32 8.01 19.42 0.68
C VAL A 32 7.41 18.46 -0.35
N GLU A 33 7.10 17.22 0.05
CA GLU A 33 6.48 16.24 -0.87
C GLU A 33 5.05 16.65 -1.27
N MET A 34 4.25 17.13 -0.32
CA MET A 34 2.91 17.64 -0.62
C MET A 34 2.96 18.81 -1.61
N LEU A 35 3.87 19.77 -1.40
CA LEU A 35 4.06 20.89 -2.30
C LEU A 35 4.58 20.45 -3.68
N ALA A 36 5.46 19.47 -3.74
CA ALA A 36 5.96 18.92 -5.00
C ALA A 36 4.84 18.27 -5.83
N ILE A 37 3.92 17.54 -5.18
CA ILE A 37 2.74 16.97 -5.86
C ILE A 37 1.85 18.08 -6.41
N VAL A 38 1.52 19.08 -5.61
CA VAL A 38 0.69 20.21 -6.03
C VAL A 38 1.34 20.98 -7.18
N ALA A 39 2.64 21.30 -7.06
CA ALA A 39 3.39 21.98 -8.12
C ALA A 39 3.44 21.17 -9.41
N SER A 40 3.60 19.85 -9.32
CA SER A 40 3.60 18.94 -10.47
C SER A 40 2.24 18.94 -11.19
N LEU A 41 1.13 18.93 -10.45
CA LEU A 41 -0.22 19.01 -11.03
C LEU A 41 -0.45 20.38 -11.70
N ILE A 42 -0.08 21.47 -11.04
CA ILE A 42 -0.20 22.82 -11.61
C ILE A 42 0.61 22.92 -12.90
N LEU A 43 1.87 22.48 -12.90
CA LEU A 43 2.73 22.48 -14.08
C LEU A 43 2.12 21.67 -15.22
N LEU A 44 1.65 20.45 -14.91
CA LEU A 44 1.03 19.57 -15.90
C LEU A 44 -0.19 20.24 -16.53
N PHE A 45 -1.12 20.78 -15.73
CA PHE A 45 -2.32 21.43 -16.25
C PHE A 45 -2.01 22.71 -17.03
N ALA A 46 -1.00 23.47 -16.61
CA ALA A 46 -0.56 24.67 -17.33
C ALA A 46 0.10 24.37 -18.70
N THR A 47 0.61 23.16 -18.89
CA THR A 47 1.37 22.76 -20.09
C THR A 47 0.77 21.56 -20.83
N MET A 48 -0.45 21.12 -20.46
CA MET A 48 -0.99 19.85 -20.91
C MET A 48 -1.09 19.68 -22.42
N GLU A 49 -1.34 20.77 -23.15
CA GLU A 49 -1.43 20.77 -24.62
C GLU A 49 -0.09 20.48 -25.31
N MET A 50 1.01 20.63 -24.59
CA MET A 50 2.39 20.43 -25.11
C MET A 50 2.83 18.96 -24.96
N TRP A 51 2.07 18.14 -24.24
CA TRP A 51 2.50 16.77 -23.88
C TRP A 51 2.01 15.75 -24.90
N ASN A 52 2.87 14.77 -25.20
CA ASN A 52 2.43 13.52 -25.77
C ASN A 52 1.48 12.82 -24.75
N PRO A 53 0.29 12.34 -25.16
CA PRO A 53 -0.70 11.78 -24.23
C PRO A 53 -0.18 10.59 -23.39
N VAL A 54 0.68 9.75 -23.96
CA VAL A 54 1.29 8.63 -23.20
C VAL A 54 2.23 9.15 -22.14
N LEU A 55 3.13 10.11 -22.48
CA LEU A 55 4.05 10.72 -21.52
C LEU A 55 3.31 11.47 -20.42
N MET A 56 2.22 12.16 -20.76
CA MET A 56 1.34 12.81 -19.79
C MET A 56 0.73 11.80 -18.82
N GLY A 57 0.20 10.68 -19.33
CA GLY A 57 -0.35 9.60 -18.51
C GLY A 57 0.69 8.97 -17.58
N LEU A 58 1.92 8.75 -18.06
CA LEU A 58 3.04 8.26 -17.24
C LEU A 58 3.46 9.27 -16.17
N PHE A 59 3.50 10.57 -16.49
CA PHE A 59 3.80 11.60 -15.51
C PHE A 59 2.72 11.71 -14.44
N LEU A 60 1.44 11.65 -14.82
CA LEU A 60 0.32 11.57 -13.87
C LEU A 60 0.42 10.31 -13.01
N THR A 61 0.80 9.16 -13.57
CA THR A 61 1.04 7.94 -12.79
C THR A 61 2.08 8.17 -11.69
N LEU A 62 3.19 8.84 -12.00
CA LEU A 62 4.20 9.19 -11.01
C LEU A 62 3.62 10.09 -9.92
N VAL A 63 2.87 11.15 -10.28
CA VAL A 63 2.25 12.07 -9.32
C VAL A 63 1.23 11.35 -8.43
N PHE A 64 0.42 10.47 -9.00
CA PHE A 64 -0.57 9.69 -8.26
C PHE A 64 0.10 8.69 -7.32
N THR A 65 1.14 7.99 -7.77
CA THR A 65 1.91 7.08 -6.91
C THR A 65 2.52 7.82 -5.71
N ARG A 66 3.09 9.02 -5.94
CA ARG A 66 3.58 9.86 -4.83
C ARG A 66 2.45 10.29 -3.90
N SER A 67 1.26 10.57 -4.43
CA SER A 67 0.09 10.90 -3.63
C SER A 67 -0.38 9.71 -2.77
N VAL A 68 -0.29 8.47 -3.29
CA VAL A 68 -0.54 7.25 -2.50
C VAL A 68 0.40 7.20 -1.29
N PHE A 69 1.72 7.34 -1.51
CA PHE A 69 2.70 7.26 -0.44
C PHE A 69 2.57 8.43 0.56
N VAL A 70 2.31 9.64 0.09
CA VAL A 70 2.06 10.80 0.98
C VAL A 70 0.79 10.61 1.80
N SER A 71 -0.30 10.13 1.21
CA SER A 71 -1.54 9.83 1.92
C SER A 71 -1.35 8.74 2.97
N HIS A 72 -0.64 7.68 2.63
CA HIS A 72 -0.26 6.58 3.51
C HIS A 72 0.51 7.09 4.73
N ASP A 73 1.59 7.85 4.51
CA ASP A 73 2.43 8.38 5.58
C ASP A 73 1.68 9.37 6.50
N ILE A 74 0.83 10.23 5.92
CA ILE A 74 -0.02 11.14 6.68
C ILE A 74 -0.96 10.35 7.60
N LEU A 75 -1.60 9.30 7.08
CA LEU A 75 -2.58 8.50 7.81
C LEU A 75 -1.92 7.56 8.84
N HIS A 76 -0.63 7.26 8.70
CA HIS A 76 0.20 6.60 9.71
C HIS A 76 0.87 7.58 10.69
N LEU A 77 0.53 8.87 10.64
CA LEU A 77 1.05 9.90 11.54
C LEU A 77 2.57 10.11 11.44
N GLN A 78 3.18 9.78 10.31
CA GLN A 78 4.63 9.88 10.11
C GLN A 78 5.10 11.35 9.96
N TYR A 79 4.23 12.25 9.48
CA TYR A 79 4.55 13.67 9.30
C TYR A 79 4.11 14.53 10.48
N PHE A 80 2.95 14.23 11.08
CA PHE A 80 2.37 15.00 12.17
C PHE A 80 1.77 14.07 13.22
N LYS A 81 2.05 14.33 14.53
CA LYS A 81 1.48 13.55 15.64
C LYS A 81 -0.03 13.74 15.82
N SER A 82 -0.58 14.86 15.34
CA SER A 82 -2.00 15.18 15.48
C SER A 82 -2.86 14.43 14.46
N LYS A 83 -3.68 13.49 14.94
CA LYS A 83 -4.68 12.78 14.11
C LYS A 83 -5.60 13.73 13.34
N LYS A 84 -6.00 14.86 13.97
CA LYS A 84 -6.88 15.86 13.34
C LYS A 84 -6.17 16.56 12.17
N ILE A 85 -4.94 17.02 12.37
CA ILE A 85 -4.14 17.67 11.32
C ILE A 85 -3.88 16.67 10.18
N SER A 86 -3.45 15.46 10.49
CA SER A 86 -3.19 14.41 9.51
C SER A 86 -4.45 14.11 8.68
N MET A 87 -5.62 13.96 9.32
CA MET A 87 -6.86 13.74 8.60
C MET A 87 -7.17 14.89 7.63
N TRP A 88 -7.06 16.15 8.05
CA TRP A 88 -7.32 17.30 7.18
C TRP A 88 -6.34 17.38 6.02
N LEU A 89 -5.05 17.12 6.25
CA LEU A 89 -4.03 17.14 5.22
C LEU A 89 -4.13 15.94 4.25
N SER A 90 -4.72 14.83 4.67
CA SER A 90 -4.91 13.68 3.78
C SER A 90 -5.99 13.92 2.73
N TYR A 91 -7.02 14.73 3.00
CA TYR A 91 -8.15 14.92 2.08
C TYR A 91 -7.73 15.33 0.66
N PRO A 92 -6.91 16.37 0.42
CA PRO A 92 -6.54 16.74 -0.95
C PRO A 92 -5.90 15.59 -1.73
N PHE A 93 -5.00 14.85 -1.10
CA PHE A 93 -4.26 13.78 -1.75
C PHE A 93 -5.10 12.52 -1.90
N SER A 94 -5.80 12.11 -0.86
CA SER A 94 -6.63 10.90 -0.91
C SER A 94 -7.90 11.11 -1.74
N THR A 95 -8.69 12.17 -1.48
CA THR A 95 -10.01 12.31 -2.11
C THR A 95 -9.95 12.99 -3.47
N ILE A 96 -9.22 14.13 -3.59
CA ILE A 96 -9.19 14.90 -4.84
C ILE A 96 -8.23 14.26 -5.85
N VAL A 97 -7.01 13.90 -5.42
CA VAL A 97 -6.05 13.29 -6.37
C VAL A 97 -6.37 11.82 -6.61
N LEU A 98 -6.57 11.01 -5.56
CA LEU A 98 -6.68 9.55 -5.68
C LEU A 98 -8.12 9.02 -5.72
N CYS A 99 -9.15 9.87 -5.61
CA CYS A 99 -10.54 9.42 -5.53
C CYS A 99 -10.78 8.33 -4.47
N SER A 100 -10.09 8.41 -3.33
CA SER A 100 -10.11 7.42 -2.27
C SER A 100 -10.45 8.04 -0.92
N SER A 101 -11.18 7.32 -0.06
CA SER A 101 -11.58 7.77 1.27
C SER A 101 -10.48 7.53 2.31
N PRO A 102 -10.01 8.57 3.03
CA PRO A 102 -9.08 8.39 4.15
C PRO A 102 -9.67 7.50 5.26
N SER A 103 -10.98 7.64 5.54
CA SER A 103 -11.65 6.80 6.55
C SER A 103 -11.71 5.33 6.12
N TRP A 104 -11.90 5.05 4.83
CA TRP A 104 -11.84 3.70 4.30
C TRP A 104 -10.44 3.12 4.45
N TRP A 105 -9.39 3.90 4.09
CA TRP A 105 -8.01 3.46 4.22
C TRP A 105 -7.62 3.16 5.66
N ILE A 106 -7.97 4.05 6.61
CA ILE A 106 -7.71 3.81 8.04
C ILE A 106 -8.39 2.52 8.50
N TRP A 107 -9.64 2.28 8.11
CA TRP A 107 -10.37 1.08 8.51
C TRP A 107 -9.77 -0.17 7.89
N LYS A 108 -9.52 -0.16 6.57
CA LYS A 108 -9.01 -1.30 5.83
C LYS A 108 -7.55 -1.61 6.19
N HIS A 109 -6.69 -0.62 6.08
CA HIS A 109 -5.24 -0.78 6.19
C HIS A 109 -4.72 -0.61 7.61
N ASN A 110 -4.96 0.55 8.26
CA ASN A 110 -4.35 0.80 9.57
C ASN A 110 -4.97 -0.04 10.69
N ILE A 111 -6.29 -0.38 10.62
CA ILE A 111 -6.98 -1.13 11.66
C ILE A 111 -7.00 -2.62 11.35
N ASN A 112 -7.48 -3.03 10.17
CA ASN A 112 -7.63 -4.45 9.87
C ASN A 112 -6.28 -5.07 9.47
N HIS A 113 -5.65 -4.59 8.42
CA HIS A 113 -4.43 -5.17 7.89
C HIS A 113 -3.25 -5.15 8.89
N HIS A 114 -2.94 -4.00 9.51
CA HIS A 114 -1.83 -3.91 10.47
C HIS A 114 -2.03 -4.70 11.77
N ASN A 115 -3.27 -5.01 12.17
CA ASN A 115 -3.49 -5.86 13.34
C ASN A 115 -3.60 -7.35 12.99
N TRP A 116 -4.01 -7.68 11.78
CA TRP A 116 -4.38 -9.04 11.38
C TRP A 116 -3.78 -9.43 10.02
N CYS A 117 -2.55 -9.01 9.78
CA CYS A 117 -1.87 -9.27 8.50
C CYS A 117 -1.90 -10.76 8.15
N ASN A 118 -2.30 -11.08 6.94
CA ASN A 118 -2.45 -12.45 6.43
C ASN A 118 -3.38 -13.36 7.27
N VAL A 119 -4.40 -12.76 7.92
CA VAL A 119 -5.50 -13.48 8.55
C VAL A 119 -6.78 -13.26 7.73
N PRO A 120 -7.19 -14.19 6.84
CA PRO A 120 -8.24 -13.95 5.83
C PRO A 120 -9.57 -13.47 6.40
N GLU A 121 -9.95 -13.87 7.62
CA GLU A 121 -11.21 -13.47 8.25
C GLU A 121 -11.23 -11.99 8.69
N LYS A 122 -10.08 -11.34 8.72
CA LYS A 122 -9.87 -9.96 9.22
C LYS A 122 -9.15 -9.04 8.25
N ASP A 123 -8.21 -9.58 7.47
CA ASP A 123 -7.38 -8.80 6.55
C ASP A 123 -8.06 -8.64 5.19
N GLU A 124 -8.64 -7.47 4.95
CA GLU A 124 -9.32 -7.20 3.68
C GLU A 124 -8.38 -7.00 2.49
N ASP A 125 -7.08 -6.84 2.72
CA ASP A 125 -6.09 -6.79 1.64
C ASP A 125 -5.88 -8.17 1.02
N ILE A 126 -6.04 -9.23 1.81
CA ILE A 126 -5.97 -10.62 1.34
C ILE A 126 -7.30 -11.13 0.83
N LEU A 127 -8.44 -10.74 1.39
CA LEU A 127 -9.74 -11.24 0.98
C LEU A 127 -9.99 -11.13 -0.53
N ALA A 128 -9.47 -10.08 -1.17
CA ALA A 128 -9.53 -9.93 -2.63
C ALA A 128 -8.66 -10.97 -3.39
N LEU A 129 -7.71 -11.60 -2.71
CA LEU A 129 -6.74 -12.56 -3.24
C LEU A 129 -6.94 -13.97 -2.66
N ASP A 130 -7.86 -14.13 -1.70
CA ASP A 130 -8.13 -15.38 -0.98
C ASP A 130 -8.40 -16.54 -1.95
N GLY A 131 -9.22 -16.32 -2.97
CA GLY A 131 -9.42 -17.28 -4.04
C GLY A 131 -8.16 -17.67 -4.81
N ALA A 132 -7.10 -16.86 -4.80
CA ALA A 132 -5.87 -17.12 -5.52
C ALA A 132 -4.84 -17.92 -4.72
N PHE A 133 -4.86 -17.82 -3.39
CA PHE A 133 -3.83 -18.40 -2.50
C PHE A 133 -4.37 -19.39 -1.48
N THR A 134 -5.67 -19.70 -1.49
CA THR A 134 -6.25 -20.73 -0.62
C THR A 134 -6.49 -22.04 -1.36
N PRO A 135 -6.15 -23.21 -0.75
CA PRO A 135 -6.22 -24.52 -1.40
C PRO A 135 -7.64 -25.00 -1.70
N ASP A 136 -8.62 -24.54 -0.93
CA ASP A 136 -9.93 -25.19 -0.81
C ASP A 136 -11.13 -24.31 -1.19
N ASN A 137 -11.00 -23.42 -2.16
CA ASN A 137 -12.18 -22.72 -2.65
C ASN A 137 -13.14 -23.66 -3.38
N LYS A 138 -13.98 -24.37 -2.59
CA LYS A 138 -15.04 -25.26 -3.08
C LYS A 138 -16.05 -24.55 -3.98
N GLY A 139 -16.01 -23.22 -4.08
CA GLY A 139 -16.87 -22.39 -4.92
C GLY A 139 -16.28 -21.99 -6.27
N ASP A 140 -14.99 -22.22 -6.51
CA ASP A 140 -14.35 -21.81 -7.75
C ASP A 140 -14.83 -22.64 -8.95
N SER A 141 -15.21 -21.93 -10.04
CA SER A 141 -15.53 -22.61 -11.28
C SER A 141 -14.29 -23.35 -11.82
N ALA A 142 -14.51 -24.43 -12.57
CA ALA A 142 -13.42 -25.17 -13.21
C ALA A 142 -12.53 -24.27 -14.10
N PHE A 143 -13.11 -23.21 -14.65
CA PHE A 143 -12.39 -22.19 -15.43
C PHE A 143 -11.44 -21.40 -14.53
N LEU A 144 -11.89 -20.87 -13.39
CA LEU A 144 -11.05 -20.11 -12.46
C LEU A 144 -9.91 -20.97 -11.95
N ARG A 145 -10.15 -22.21 -11.54
CA ARG A 145 -9.08 -23.13 -11.09
C ARG A 145 -8.03 -23.37 -12.17
N LYS A 146 -8.47 -23.57 -13.44
CA LYS A 146 -7.55 -23.83 -14.55
C LYS A 146 -6.73 -22.62 -14.96
N TYR A 147 -7.30 -21.42 -14.90
CA TYR A 147 -6.69 -20.18 -15.37
C TYR A 147 -6.32 -19.19 -14.26
N LYS A 148 -6.34 -19.64 -13.00
CA LYS A 148 -6.07 -18.86 -11.80
C LYS A 148 -4.83 -17.96 -11.93
N TYR A 149 -3.75 -18.53 -12.44
CA TYR A 149 -2.50 -17.82 -12.69
C TYR A 149 -2.67 -16.64 -13.67
N LEU A 150 -3.36 -16.85 -14.78
CA LEU A 150 -3.59 -15.79 -15.77
C LEU A 150 -4.55 -14.73 -15.24
N VAL A 151 -5.59 -15.15 -14.50
CA VAL A 151 -6.55 -14.24 -13.88
C VAL A 151 -5.84 -13.36 -12.84
N PHE A 152 -4.99 -13.94 -12.01
CA PHE A 152 -4.20 -13.20 -11.02
C PHE A 152 -3.32 -12.13 -11.67
N TRP A 153 -2.50 -12.51 -12.66
CA TRP A 153 -1.63 -11.56 -13.36
C TRP A 153 -2.40 -10.55 -14.22
N GLY A 154 -3.59 -10.90 -14.69
CA GLY A 154 -4.50 -9.96 -15.34
C GLY A 154 -5.11 -8.95 -14.36
N ALA A 155 -5.40 -9.38 -13.14
CA ALA A 155 -6.03 -8.54 -12.12
C ALA A 155 -5.15 -7.39 -11.62
N ILE A 156 -3.81 -7.50 -11.75
CA ILE A 156 -2.88 -6.44 -11.34
C ILE A 156 -3.19 -5.09 -12.01
N PHE A 157 -3.77 -5.09 -13.21
CA PHE A 157 -4.12 -3.87 -13.94
C PHE A 157 -5.42 -3.22 -13.46
N PHE A 158 -6.10 -3.80 -12.49
CA PHE A 158 -7.41 -3.32 -11.99
C PHE A 158 -7.39 -2.92 -10.50
N MET A 159 -6.23 -2.92 -9.85
CA MET A 159 -6.12 -2.60 -8.41
C MET A 159 -6.62 -1.19 -8.09
N TYR A 160 -6.20 -0.18 -8.86
CA TYR A 160 -6.61 1.20 -8.58
C TYR A 160 -8.12 1.44 -8.78
N PRO A 161 -8.76 1.01 -9.90
CA PRO A 161 -10.22 1.02 -10.01
C PRO A 161 -10.92 0.26 -8.87
N ALA A 162 -10.40 -0.89 -8.44
CA ALA A 162 -10.97 -1.64 -7.32
C ALA A 162 -10.92 -0.84 -6.00
N PHE A 163 -9.84 -0.12 -5.72
CA PHE A 163 -9.74 0.76 -4.56
C PHE A 163 -10.76 1.90 -4.61
N ILE A 164 -10.98 2.51 -5.78
CA ILE A 164 -12.02 3.53 -5.96
C ILE A 164 -13.40 2.95 -5.63
N VAL A 165 -13.75 1.79 -6.20
CA VAL A 165 -15.05 1.14 -5.97
C VAL A 165 -15.23 0.76 -4.50
N GLN A 166 -14.21 0.21 -3.84
CA GLN A 166 -14.24 -0.12 -2.42
C GLN A 166 -14.43 1.13 -1.55
N SER A 167 -13.71 2.22 -1.87
CA SER A 167 -13.86 3.51 -1.18
C SER A 167 -15.28 4.07 -1.31
N TYR A 168 -15.86 4.11 -2.52
CA TYR A 168 -17.24 4.53 -2.71
C TYR A 168 -18.23 3.63 -1.95
N SER A 169 -18.05 2.32 -2.00
CA SER A 169 -18.87 1.37 -1.25
C SER A 169 -18.82 1.64 0.25
N TYR A 170 -17.63 1.86 0.80
CA TYR A 170 -17.43 2.16 2.21
C TYR A 170 -18.11 3.46 2.64
N VAL A 171 -17.86 4.57 1.92
CA VAL A 171 -18.43 5.89 2.32
C VAL A 171 -19.95 5.91 2.20
N LEU A 172 -20.52 5.21 1.23
CA LEU A 172 -21.98 5.08 1.10
C LEU A 172 -22.57 4.23 2.23
N LYS A 173 -22.00 3.04 2.51
CA LYS A 173 -22.44 2.17 3.60
C LYS A 173 -22.30 2.83 4.98
N ARG A 174 -21.24 3.59 5.19
CA ARG A 174 -20.96 4.29 6.46
C ARG A 174 -21.53 5.72 6.53
N LYS A 175 -22.26 6.14 5.49
CA LYS A 175 -22.89 7.47 5.39
C LYS A 175 -21.90 8.63 5.59
N LYS A 176 -20.67 8.50 5.06
CA LYS A 176 -19.61 9.50 5.11
C LYS A 176 -19.77 10.53 3.98
N PHE A 177 -20.90 11.23 3.96
CA PHE A 177 -21.29 12.11 2.83
C PHE A 177 -20.30 13.25 2.56
N GLY A 178 -19.58 13.75 3.59
CA GLY A 178 -18.52 14.75 3.39
C GLY A 178 -17.35 14.21 2.57
N GLU A 179 -16.89 12.99 2.88
CA GLU A 179 -15.84 12.34 2.09
C GLU A 179 -16.33 11.98 0.69
N LEU A 180 -17.57 11.49 0.57
CA LEU A 180 -18.20 11.23 -0.73
C LEU A 180 -18.19 12.47 -1.62
N PHE A 181 -18.61 13.63 -1.08
CA PHE A 181 -18.57 14.90 -1.80
C PHE A 181 -17.15 15.25 -2.26
N LEU A 182 -16.15 15.14 -1.39
CA LEU A 182 -14.76 15.43 -1.74
C LEU A 182 -14.22 14.43 -2.80
N MET A 183 -14.57 13.16 -2.71
CA MET A 183 -14.20 12.17 -3.74
C MET A 183 -14.84 12.48 -5.10
N MET A 184 -16.09 12.97 -5.11
CA MET A 184 -16.74 13.37 -6.36
C MET A 184 -16.06 14.57 -7.03
N THR A 185 -15.37 15.44 -6.28
CA THR A 185 -14.61 16.55 -6.85
C THR A 185 -13.37 16.09 -7.66
N HIS A 186 -12.91 14.86 -7.48
CA HIS A 186 -11.86 14.26 -8.31
C HIS A 186 -12.17 14.39 -9.81
N TRP A 187 -13.40 14.07 -10.19
CA TRP A 187 -13.79 14.02 -11.61
C TRP A 187 -13.71 15.41 -12.28
N PRO A 188 -14.35 16.45 -11.78
CA PRO A 188 -14.24 17.77 -12.39
C PRO A 188 -12.87 18.43 -12.20
N ILE A 189 -12.13 18.17 -11.13
CA ILE A 189 -10.85 18.83 -10.87
C ILE A 189 -9.72 18.17 -11.67
N ILE A 190 -9.64 16.85 -11.70
CA ILE A 190 -8.55 16.12 -12.37
C ILE A 190 -8.92 15.85 -13.84
N TRP A 191 -10.08 15.25 -14.08
CA TRP A 191 -10.46 14.80 -15.43
C TRP A 191 -11.17 15.86 -16.26
N GLY A 192 -11.89 16.78 -15.59
CA GLY A 192 -12.60 17.86 -16.28
C GLY A 192 -11.71 18.64 -17.25
N PRO A 193 -10.57 19.24 -16.82
CA PRO A 193 -9.66 19.96 -17.71
C PRO A 193 -9.10 19.08 -18.83
N ILE A 194 -8.73 17.82 -18.53
CA ILE A 194 -8.14 16.89 -19.50
C ILE A 194 -9.14 16.59 -20.62
N PHE A 195 -10.39 16.25 -20.29
CA PHE A 195 -11.43 15.94 -21.29
C PHE A 195 -11.99 17.18 -22.00
N TYR A 196 -11.88 18.37 -21.38
CA TYR A 196 -12.36 19.60 -21.98
C TYR A 196 -11.36 20.22 -22.96
N LEU A 197 -10.05 20.20 -22.63
CA LEU A 197 -9.01 20.87 -23.39
C LEU A 197 -8.30 19.99 -24.41
N LEU A 198 -8.19 18.68 -24.15
CA LEU A 198 -7.50 17.77 -25.06
C LEU A 198 -8.50 17.12 -26.06
N PRO A 199 -8.02 16.74 -27.27
CA PRO A 199 -8.78 15.87 -28.16
C PRO A 199 -9.19 14.58 -27.43
N PHE A 200 -10.42 14.11 -27.65
CA PHE A 200 -11.00 12.97 -26.92
C PHE A 200 -10.09 11.74 -26.93
N ALA A 201 -9.49 11.39 -28.07
CA ALA A 201 -8.56 10.26 -28.17
C ALA A 201 -7.31 10.44 -27.26
N SER A 202 -6.79 11.66 -27.17
CA SER A 202 -5.67 12.00 -26.28
C SER A 202 -6.09 11.87 -24.80
N ALA A 203 -7.24 12.43 -24.44
CA ALA A 203 -7.76 12.35 -23.07
C ALA A 203 -8.00 10.89 -22.62
N ILE A 204 -8.59 10.04 -23.47
CA ILE A 204 -8.74 8.60 -23.22
C ILE A 204 -7.39 7.91 -23.09
N THR A 205 -6.40 8.26 -23.93
CA THR A 205 -5.05 7.69 -23.80
C THR A 205 -4.42 8.02 -22.44
N VAL A 206 -4.49 9.28 -22.01
CA VAL A 206 -4.01 9.70 -20.67
C VAL A 206 -4.71 8.91 -19.58
N PHE A 207 -6.04 8.78 -19.67
CA PHE A 207 -6.85 8.05 -18.71
C PHE A 207 -6.42 6.58 -18.62
N LEU A 208 -6.36 5.87 -19.74
CA LEU A 208 -6.02 4.44 -19.76
C LEU A 208 -4.58 4.21 -19.29
N VAL A 209 -3.62 5.02 -19.75
CA VAL A 209 -2.22 4.90 -19.30
C VAL A 209 -2.13 5.07 -17.80
N LEU A 210 -2.73 6.13 -17.22
CA LEU A 210 -2.73 6.33 -15.78
C LEU A 210 -3.32 5.11 -15.06
N TYR A 211 -4.53 4.70 -15.39
CA TYR A 211 -5.24 3.65 -14.65
C TYR A 211 -4.53 2.30 -14.71
N PHE A 212 -4.05 1.90 -15.89
CA PHE A 212 -3.36 0.61 -16.04
C PHE A 212 -1.96 0.63 -15.42
N VAL A 213 -1.18 1.68 -15.66
CA VAL A 213 0.20 1.74 -15.15
C VAL A 213 0.21 1.95 -13.63
N LEU A 214 -0.68 2.80 -13.09
CA LEU A 214 -0.82 2.98 -11.64
C LEU A 214 -1.26 1.69 -10.96
N SER A 215 -2.25 0.99 -11.52
CA SER A 215 -2.70 -0.30 -10.99
C SER A 215 -1.55 -1.32 -10.95
N ALA A 216 -0.83 -1.46 -12.06
CA ALA A 216 0.31 -2.36 -12.13
C ALA A 216 1.41 -1.98 -11.12
N TRP A 217 1.74 -0.70 -11.01
CA TRP A 217 2.74 -0.21 -10.05
C TRP A 217 2.36 -0.55 -8.61
N LEU A 218 1.14 -0.22 -8.21
CA LEU A 218 0.66 -0.49 -6.85
C LEU A 218 0.57 -1.99 -6.57
N SER A 219 0.03 -2.77 -7.51
CA SER A 219 -0.06 -4.23 -7.36
C SER A 219 1.32 -4.86 -7.21
N LEU A 220 2.25 -4.52 -8.10
CA LEU A 220 3.61 -5.05 -8.05
C LEU A 220 4.34 -4.63 -6.76
N GLY A 221 4.09 -3.41 -6.27
CA GLY A 221 4.64 -2.94 -5.00
C GLY A 221 4.09 -3.70 -3.80
N PHE A 222 2.77 -3.81 -3.68
CA PHE A 222 2.14 -4.38 -2.48
C PHE A 222 2.23 -5.91 -2.40
N MET A 223 2.12 -6.61 -3.53
CA MET A 223 2.12 -8.08 -3.51
C MET A 223 3.43 -8.69 -3.00
N THR A 224 4.58 -8.05 -3.23
CA THR A 224 5.87 -8.56 -2.78
C THR A 224 6.01 -8.59 -1.27
N ASN A 225 5.17 -7.85 -0.56
CA ASN A 225 5.28 -7.64 0.88
C ASN A 225 4.68 -8.79 1.70
N HIS A 226 3.59 -9.39 1.21
CA HIS A 226 2.78 -10.34 1.97
C HIS A 226 2.50 -11.65 1.24
N LEU A 227 2.41 -11.64 -0.10
CA LEU A 227 2.08 -12.84 -0.84
C LEU A 227 3.23 -13.84 -0.83
N GLY A 228 2.88 -15.11 -0.49
CA GLY A 228 3.87 -16.17 -0.30
C GLY A 228 4.52 -16.16 1.10
N CYS A 229 4.09 -15.27 2.01
CA CYS A 229 4.35 -15.37 3.44
C CYS A 229 3.32 -16.30 4.10
N GLU A 230 3.49 -16.56 5.41
CA GLU A 230 2.57 -17.43 6.14
C GLU A 230 1.16 -16.80 6.22
N VAL A 231 0.14 -17.64 6.17
CA VAL A 231 -1.28 -17.30 6.33
C VAL A 231 -1.80 -18.07 7.52
N PHE A 232 -2.51 -17.41 8.43
CA PHE A 232 -3.06 -18.01 9.64
C PHE A 232 -4.58 -17.87 9.65
N ASP A 233 -5.29 -18.88 10.14
CA ASP A 233 -6.67 -18.68 10.53
C ASP A 233 -6.75 -17.83 11.82
N LEU A 234 -7.94 -17.31 12.12
CA LEU A 234 -8.13 -16.43 13.29
C LEU A 234 -7.73 -17.11 14.62
N LYS A 235 -8.03 -18.39 14.80
CA LYS A 235 -7.72 -19.13 16.04
C LYS A 235 -6.21 -19.39 16.19
N GLU A 236 -5.52 -19.55 15.12
CA GLU A 236 -4.06 -19.70 15.09
C GLU A 236 -3.37 -18.38 15.36
N SER A 237 -3.83 -17.30 14.73
CA SER A 237 -3.26 -15.96 14.92
C SER A 237 -3.40 -15.44 16.35
N GLU A 238 -4.51 -15.77 17.05
CA GLU A 238 -4.71 -15.40 18.46
C GLU A 238 -3.71 -16.06 19.43
N LYS A 239 -2.97 -17.08 18.99
CA LYS A 239 -1.94 -17.75 19.81
C LYS A 239 -0.54 -17.18 19.62
N LEU A 240 -0.36 -16.30 18.64
CA LEU A 240 0.89 -15.63 18.35
C LEU A 240 0.97 -14.30 19.10
N SER A 241 2.18 -13.87 19.45
CA SER A 241 2.37 -12.47 19.82
C SER A 241 2.15 -11.59 18.59
N TRP A 242 1.77 -10.32 18.82
CA TRP A 242 1.58 -9.39 17.70
C TRP A 242 2.86 -9.23 16.86
N MET A 243 4.02 -9.12 17.48
CA MET A 243 5.31 -9.07 16.78
C MET A 243 5.54 -10.31 15.93
N GLU A 244 5.30 -11.50 16.48
CA GLU A 244 5.49 -12.75 15.74
C GLU A 244 4.57 -12.83 14.53
N LEU A 245 3.30 -12.43 14.66
CA LEU A 245 2.36 -12.37 13.54
C LEU A 245 2.91 -11.47 12.43
N GLN A 246 3.33 -10.22 12.75
CA GLN A 246 3.84 -9.29 11.75
C GLN A 246 5.11 -9.82 11.06
N MET A 247 6.04 -10.40 11.78
CA MET A 247 7.29 -10.93 11.23
C MET A 247 7.11 -12.15 10.34
N ARG A 248 6.11 -12.99 10.62
CA ARG A 248 5.85 -14.21 9.84
C ARG A 248 4.98 -13.95 8.61
N THR A 249 4.15 -12.92 8.66
CA THR A 249 3.20 -12.59 7.58
C THR A 249 3.69 -11.49 6.65
N SER A 250 4.87 -10.94 6.92
CA SER A 250 5.48 -9.88 6.12
C SER A 250 6.87 -10.26 5.63
N ARG A 251 7.30 -9.62 4.54
CA ARG A 251 8.63 -9.76 3.94
C ARG A 251 9.22 -8.40 3.67
N SER A 252 10.46 -8.18 4.09
CA SER A 252 11.25 -7.03 3.68
C SER A 252 12.11 -7.38 2.47
N LEU A 253 12.35 -6.40 1.58
CA LEU A 253 13.17 -6.62 0.39
C LEU A 253 14.60 -6.15 0.63
N THR A 254 15.57 -6.92 0.14
CA THR A 254 16.93 -6.43 -0.01
C THR A 254 16.99 -5.50 -1.20
N SER A 255 17.12 -4.20 -0.95
CA SER A 255 17.00 -3.19 -1.99
C SER A 255 18.01 -2.06 -1.83
N GLY A 256 18.30 -1.37 -2.96
CA GLY A 256 19.04 -0.11 -2.98
C GLY A 256 18.10 1.09 -2.92
N LEU A 257 18.66 2.30 -2.83
CA LEU A 257 17.91 3.55 -2.69
C LEU A 257 16.87 3.78 -3.79
N PHE A 258 17.13 3.32 -5.02
CA PHE A 258 16.16 3.43 -6.13
C PHE A 258 14.93 2.56 -5.88
N VAL A 259 15.10 1.32 -5.45
CA VAL A 259 13.99 0.42 -5.13
C VAL A 259 13.21 0.95 -3.94
N HIS A 260 13.88 1.41 -2.89
CA HIS A 260 13.27 2.06 -1.73
C HIS A 260 12.41 3.27 -2.14
N TRP A 261 12.94 4.13 -3.02
CA TRP A 261 12.17 5.25 -3.57
C TRP A 261 10.99 4.78 -4.43
N PHE A 262 11.18 3.75 -5.27
CA PHE A 262 10.15 3.19 -6.16
C PHE A 262 8.98 2.58 -5.38
N TYR A 263 9.28 1.85 -4.31
CA TYR A 263 8.29 1.25 -3.41
C TYR A 263 7.74 2.23 -2.37
N GLY A 264 8.27 3.45 -2.28
CA GLY A 264 7.84 4.44 -1.29
C GLY A 264 8.12 4.02 0.15
N GLY A 265 9.19 3.26 0.38
CA GLY A 265 9.57 2.73 1.68
C GLY A 265 8.91 1.40 2.04
N LEU A 266 7.94 0.92 1.25
CA LEU A 266 7.23 -0.35 1.52
C LEU A 266 8.06 -1.61 1.17
N ASP A 267 9.27 -1.45 0.63
CA ASP A 267 10.27 -2.49 0.53
C ASP A 267 10.82 -2.95 1.89
N THR A 268 10.59 -2.17 2.94
CA THR A 268 10.89 -2.49 4.34
C THR A 268 9.61 -2.82 5.11
N GLN A 269 8.92 -3.88 4.68
CA GLN A 269 7.55 -4.13 5.13
C GLN A 269 7.44 -4.64 6.56
N ILE A 270 8.35 -5.49 7.00
CA ILE A 270 8.39 -5.95 8.40
C ILE A 270 8.50 -4.73 9.32
N GLU A 271 9.40 -3.80 9.01
CA GLU A 271 9.63 -2.60 9.79
C GLU A 271 8.42 -1.66 9.76
N HIS A 272 7.78 -1.54 8.60
CA HIS A 272 6.56 -0.76 8.47
C HIS A 272 5.42 -1.34 9.31
N HIS A 273 5.28 -2.67 9.37
CA HIS A 273 4.27 -3.34 10.21
C HIS A 273 4.57 -3.22 11.69
N LEU A 274 5.83 -3.39 12.10
CA LEU A 274 6.25 -3.23 13.50
C LEU A 274 6.20 -1.78 13.98
N PHE A 275 6.47 -0.82 13.08
CA PHE A 275 6.55 0.62 13.40
C PHE A 275 5.84 1.46 12.33
N PRO A 276 4.51 1.36 12.21
CA PRO A 276 3.79 2.05 11.14
C PRO A 276 3.89 3.58 11.19
N ASN A 277 4.17 4.12 12.37
CA ASN A 277 4.42 5.55 12.57
C ASN A 277 5.88 5.99 12.33
N ALA A 278 6.81 5.05 12.09
CA ALA A 278 8.16 5.40 11.70
C ALA A 278 8.16 6.04 10.28
N PRO A 279 8.69 7.27 10.12
CA PRO A 279 8.76 7.88 8.80
C PRO A 279 9.50 6.98 7.81
N ARG A 280 8.95 6.83 6.60
CA ARG A 280 9.57 5.98 5.56
C ARG A 280 11.03 6.33 5.28
N PHE A 281 11.45 7.57 5.49
CA PHE A 281 12.84 8.03 5.36
C PHE A 281 13.79 7.42 6.41
N ASN A 282 13.23 6.87 7.50
CA ASN A 282 13.97 6.23 8.57
C ASN A 282 13.94 4.70 8.46
N LEU A 283 13.05 4.12 7.66
CA LEU A 283 12.78 2.67 7.63
C LEU A 283 14.02 1.83 7.28
N LEU A 284 14.92 2.30 6.43
CA LEU A 284 16.18 1.58 6.17
C LEU A 284 17.08 1.47 7.41
N LYS A 285 17.03 2.46 8.31
CA LYS A 285 17.75 2.40 9.59
C LYS A 285 17.01 1.50 10.59
N VAL A 286 15.69 1.57 10.61
CA VAL A 286 14.86 0.65 11.40
C VAL A 286 15.12 -0.79 10.96
N GLN A 287 15.22 -1.05 9.65
CA GLN A 287 15.53 -2.36 9.07
C GLN A 287 16.87 -2.90 9.59
N GLN A 288 17.89 -2.07 9.65
CA GLN A 288 19.18 -2.49 10.20
C GLN A 288 19.03 -2.94 11.67
N LEU A 289 18.36 -2.15 12.51
CA LEU A 289 18.13 -2.50 13.93
C LEU A 289 17.28 -3.78 14.06
N THR A 290 16.22 -3.91 13.25
CA THR A 290 15.36 -5.09 13.27
C THR A 290 16.11 -6.37 12.87
N ARG A 291 17.00 -6.29 11.86
CA ARG A 291 17.86 -7.43 11.47
C ARG A 291 18.82 -7.83 12.58
N GLU A 292 19.51 -6.86 13.19
CA GLU A 292 20.43 -7.11 14.30
C GLU A 292 19.70 -7.71 15.50
N PHE A 293 18.52 -7.21 15.81
CA PHE A 293 17.63 -7.71 16.87
C PHE A 293 17.18 -9.15 16.58
N ALA A 294 16.67 -9.41 15.38
CA ALA A 294 16.23 -10.74 14.97
C ALA A 294 17.37 -11.77 15.05
N LYS A 295 18.58 -11.39 14.61
CA LYS A 295 19.78 -12.23 14.72
C LYS A 295 20.17 -12.50 16.18
N LYS A 296 20.11 -11.48 17.05
CA LYS A 296 20.44 -11.60 18.48
C LYS A 296 19.52 -12.59 19.21
N HIS A 297 18.24 -12.60 18.86
CA HIS A 297 17.20 -13.40 19.52
C HIS A 297 16.82 -14.68 18.76
N ASP A 298 17.58 -15.05 17.71
CA ASP A 298 17.31 -16.22 16.86
C ASP A 298 15.89 -16.22 16.26
N ILE A 299 15.41 -15.03 15.87
CA ILE A 299 14.12 -14.83 15.23
C ILE A 299 14.29 -14.86 13.72
N LYS A 300 13.47 -15.63 13.02
CA LYS A 300 13.48 -15.69 11.57
C LYS A 300 13.07 -14.33 10.98
N TYR A 301 14.00 -13.68 10.28
CA TYR A 301 13.76 -12.46 9.53
C TYR A 301 13.57 -12.81 8.05
N PHE A 302 12.36 -12.53 7.52
CA PHE A 302 12.00 -12.96 6.17
C PHE A 302 12.39 -11.87 5.15
N GLU A 303 13.44 -12.13 4.38
CA GLU A 303 14.01 -11.20 3.43
C GLU A 303 14.20 -11.85 2.07
N ALA A 304 14.01 -11.09 1.00
CA ALA A 304 14.23 -11.53 -0.37
C ALA A 304 14.60 -10.35 -1.28
N THR A 305 15.25 -10.61 -2.40
CA THR A 305 15.32 -9.62 -3.48
C THR A 305 13.93 -9.47 -4.14
N PRO A 306 13.63 -8.36 -4.82
CA PRO A 306 12.37 -8.21 -5.55
C PRO A 306 12.08 -9.36 -6.51
N ILE A 307 13.12 -9.85 -7.22
CA ILE A 307 12.98 -10.97 -8.16
C ILE A 307 12.63 -12.27 -7.43
N GLU A 308 13.31 -12.59 -6.33
CA GLU A 308 13.00 -13.76 -5.51
C GLU A 308 11.60 -13.70 -4.93
N ALA A 309 11.13 -12.52 -4.49
CA ALA A 309 9.77 -12.33 -4.01
C ALA A 309 8.74 -12.69 -5.09
N TYR A 310 8.91 -12.23 -6.34
CA TYR A 310 8.04 -12.62 -7.45
C TYR A 310 8.11 -14.11 -7.80
N ILE A 311 9.28 -14.71 -7.71
CA ILE A 311 9.44 -16.16 -7.91
C ILE A 311 8.65 -16.93 -6.84
N GLN A 312 8.75 -16.53 -5.57
CA GLN A 312 8.02 -17.13 -4.45
C GLN A 312 6.49 -16.98 -4.61
N ILE A 313 6.02 -15.79 -5.03
CA ILE A 313 4.61 -15.57 -5.35
C ILE A 313 4.13 -16.53 -6.45
N ASN A 314 4.90 -16.65 -7.54
CA ASN A 314 4.58 -17.56 -8.63
C ASN A 314 4.57 -19.03 -8.21
N GLN A 315 5.48 -19.42 -7.32
CA GLN A 315 5.51 -20.77 -6.75
C GLN A 315 4.27 -21.03 -5.89
N GLY A 316 3.88 -20.07 -5.04
CA GLY A 316 2.66 -20.14 -4.25
C GLY A 316 1.41 -20.28 -5.13
N LEU A 317 1.27 -19.45 -6.17
CA LEU A 317 0.15 -19.53 -7.12
C LEU A 317 0.03 -20.87 -7.85
N LYS A 318 1.14 -21.59 -8.04
CA LYS A 318 1.15 -22.92 -8.69
C LYS A 318 0.89 -24.06 -7.72
N ALA A 319 1.17 -23.85 -6.43
CA ALA A 319 0.98 -24.86 -5.40
C ALA A 319 -0.48 -25.05 -4.98
N TYR A 320 -1.32 -24.09 -5.28
CA TYR A 320 -2.74 -24.02 -5.00
C TYR A 320 -3.57 -24.06 -6.31
#